data_ad6aae366e1609edbfcf87887fbed809
#
_entry.id   ad6aae366e1609edbfcf87887fbed809
#
_cell.length_a   1.000
_cell.length_b   1.000
_cell.length_c   1.000
_cell.angle_alpha   90.00
_cell.angle_beta   90.00
_cell.angle_gamma   90.00
#
_symmetry.space_group_name_H-M   'P 1'
#
loop_
_entity.id
_entity.type
_entity.pdbx_description
1 polymer ?
#
loop_
_entity_poly.entity_id
_entity_poly.type
_entity_poly.pdbx_seq_one_letter_code
_entity_poly.pdbx_strand_id
1 'polypeptide(L)'
;MERLVPLTKILMTLAVSVWAILLRDWVSLLVLVVVELGVLFVAGLLFKQHKAVLALTSFAVFLGLIQFLGSGDVTSAIVSGLRMLAMTLVFIGLLATTKLQDLTAALVTQCKIPYEYAFMFTAALRFVPDFIAESHAVQEAQACRGLSLEGNFIKRIKSYVSVIQPLLLKSLGRSETMALSLELRGFGGPTHSFAASVGLKRIDYTVISALIVITILLFVLV
;
A
#
# COMPACT_ATOMS: atom_id res chain seq x y z
N MET A 1 -2.74 -8.84 -14.23
CA MET A 1 -2.10 -8.04 -13.18
C MET A 1 -1.43 -8.87 -12.07
N GLU A 2 -1.91 -10.06 -11.76
CA GLU A 2 -1.27 -10.92 -10.72
C GLU A 2 0.12 -11.46 -11.06
N ARG A 3 0.53 -11.42 -12.33
CA ARG A 3 1.83 -11.94 -12.80
C ARG A 3 2.98 -10.92 -12.80
N LEU A 4 2.69 -9.64 -12.57
CA LEU A 4 3.67 -8.56 -12.54
C LEU A 4 4.34 -8.47 -11.16
N VAL A 5 5.64 -8.17 -11.18
CA VAL A 5 6.40 -7.95 -9.94
C VAL A 5 5.87 -6.71 -9.22
N PRO A 6 5.76 -6.73 -7.87
CA PRO A 6 5.22 -5.60 -7.10
C PRO A 6 5.89 -4.25 -7.39
N LEU A 7 7.19 -4.24 -7.67
CA LEU A 7 7.91 -3.00 -8.03
C LEU A 7 7.41 -2.39 -9.34
N THR A 8 7.14 -3.20 -10.36
CA THR A 8 6.58 -2.73 -11.63
C THR A 8 5.23 -2.05 -11.42
N LYS A 9 4.41 -2.58 -10.50
CA LYS A 9 3.12 -1.96 -10.14
C LYS A 9 3.29 -0.62 -9.42
N ILE A 10 4.29 -0.50 -8.52
CA ILE A 10 4.62 0.78 -7.88
C ILE A 10 5.04 1.81 -8.93
N LEU A 11 5.94 1.43 -9.84
CA LEU A 11 6.37 2.32 -10.92
C LEU A 11 5.21 2.73 -11.82
N MET A 12 4.29 1.81 -12.11
CA MET A 12 3.07 2.09 -12.86
C MET A 12 2.17 3.09 -12.14
N THR A 13 1.94 2.91 -10.82
CA THR A 13 1.14 3.87 -10.05
C THR A 13 1.79 5.25 -10.00
N LEU A 14 3.10 5.31 -9.84
CA LEU A 14 3.86 6.55 -9.82
C LEU A 14 3.80 7.25 -11.17
N ALA A 15 4.00 6.51 -12.28
CA ALA A 15 3.91 7.06 -13.63
C ALA A 15 2.53 7.63 -13.92
N VAL A 16 1.46 6.90 -13.62
CA VAL A 16 0.08 7.36 -13.84
C VAL A 16 -0.25 8.58 -12.96
N SER A 17 0.24 8.61 -11.71
CA SER A 17 0.09 9.80 -10.85
C SER A 17 0.79 11.03 -11.44
N VAL A 18 1.98 10.85 -12.00
CA VAL A 18 2.70 11.93 -12.70
C VAL A 18 1.92 12.38 -13.94
N TRP A 19 1.38 11.46 -14.73
CA TRP A 19 0.55 11.81 -15.90
C TRP A 19 -0.70 12.58 -15.51
N ALA A 20 -1.38 12.19 -14.42
CA ALA A 20 -2.54 12.91 -13.91
C ALA A 20 -2.22 14.35 -13.48
N ILE A 21 -0.98 14.63 -13.05
CA ILE A 21 -0.52 15.98 -12.69
C ILE A 21 -0.15 16.78 -13.94
N LEU A 22 0.53 16.17 -14.91
CA LEU A 22 1.01 16.82 -16.13
C LEU A 22 -0.16 17.21 -17.04
N LEU A 23 -1.18 16.36 -17.17
CA LEU A 23 -2.32 16.61 -18.03
C LEU A 23 -3.17 17.77 -17.48
N ARG A 24 -3.33 18.83 -18.27
CA ARG A 24 -4.12 20.01 -17.93
C ARG A 24 -5.51 19.98 -18.55
N ASP A 25 -5.65 19.29 -19.68
CA ASP A 25 -6.90 19.22 -20.42
C ASP A 25 -7.87 18.20 -19.82
N TRP A 26 -9.13 18.58 -19.70
CA TRP A 26 -10.19 17.71 -19.19
C TRP A 26 -10.41 16.47 -20.07
N VAL A 27 -10.20 16.58 -21.39
CA VAL A 27 -10.36 15.45 -22.34
C VAL A 27 -9.28 14.39 -22.09
N SER A 28 -8.03 14.81 -21.95
CA SER A 28 -6.88 13.92 -21.71
C SER A 28 -7.03 13.17 -20.37
N LEU A 29 -7.50 13.88 -19.33
CA LEU A 29 -7.78 13.27 -18.02
C LEU A 29 -8.95 12.29 -18.08
N LEU A 30 -10.00 12.60 -18.85
CA LEU A 30 -11.11 11.68 -19.04
C LEU A 30 -10.68 10.40 -19.73
N VAL A 31 -9.86 10.50 -20.79
CA VAL A 31 -9.29 9.34 -21.48
C VAL A 31 -8.46 8.50 -20.51
N LEU A 32 -7.62 9.13 -19.69
CA LEU A 32 -6.80 8.43 -18.68
C LEU A 32 -7.69 7.65 -17.70
N VAL A 33 -8.73 8.27 -17.14
CA VAL A 33 -9.67 7.62 -16.22
C VAL A 33 -10.41 6.46 -16.88
N VAL A 34 -10.83 6.61 -18.13
CA VAL A 34 -11.52 5.54 -18.89
C VAL A 34 -10.57 4.35 -19.12
N VAL A 35 -9.31 4.60 -19.46
CA VAL A 35 -8.29 3.56 -19.61
C VAL A 35 -8.05 2.84 -18.29
N GLU A 36 -7.94 3.57 -17.17
CA GLU A 36 -7.77 2.96 -15.84
C GLU A 36 -8.97 2.10 -15.44
N LEU A 37 -10.19 2.60 -15.66
CA LEU A 37 -11.42 1.83 -15.42
C LEU A 37 -11.46 0.57 -16.30
N GLY A 38 -11.03 0.65 -17.56
CA GLY A 38 -10.91 -0.49 -18.45
C GLY A 38 -9.93 -1.55 -17.92
N VAL A 39 -8.76 -1.11 -17.45
CA VAL A 39 -7.74 -1.98 -16.84
C VAL A 39 -8.27 -2.65 -15.57
N LEU A 40 -8.95 -1.91 -14.70
CA LEU A 40 -9.57 -2.44 -13.48
C LEU A 40 -10.72 -3.42 -13.79
N PHE A 41 -11.48 -3.15 -14.86
CA PHE A 41 -12.55 -4.05 -15.33
C PHE A 41 -11.98 -5.38 -15.82
N VAL A 42 -10.98 -5.35 -16.70
CA VAL A 42 -10.29 -6.55 -17.21
C VAL A 42 -9.63 -7.34 -16.08
N ALA A 43 -9.13 -6.66 -15.04
CA ALA A 43 -8.59 -7.29 -13.85
C ALA A 43 -9.66 -7.88 -12.91
N GLY A 44 -10.95 -7.67 -13.18
CA GLY A 44 -12.08 -8.15 -12.34
C GLY A 44 -12.18 -7.45 -10.98
N LEU A 45 -11.43 -6.38 -10.78
CA LEU A 45 -11.34 -5.67 -9.50
C LEU A 45 -12.53 -4.74 -9.25
N LEU A 46 -13.17 -4.25 -10.30
CA LEU A 46 -14.33 -3.36 -10.20
C LEU A 46 -15.48 -4.02 -9.44
N PHE A 47 -15.77 -5.29 -9.70
CA PHE A 47 -16.83 -6.00 -9.00
C PHE A 47 -16.48 -6.31 -7.54
N LYS A 48 -15.20 -6.55 -7.25
CA LYS A 48 -14.73 -6.85 -5.90
C LYS A 48 -14.65 -5.59 -5.02
N GLN A 49 -14.33 -4.45 -5.61
CA GLN A 49 -14.10 -3.17 -4.93
C GLN A 49 -15.16 -2.10 -5.27
N HIS A 50 -16.35 -2.52 -5.75
CA HIS A 50 -17.40 -1.58 -6.21
C HIS A 50 -17.77 -0.52 -5.16
N LYS A 51 -17.81 -0.88 -3.87
CA LYS A 51 -18.10 0.06 -2.77
C LYS A 51 -17.02 1.14 -2.63
N ALA A 52 -15.75 0.75 -2.75
CA ALA A 52 -14.64 1.70 -2.68
C ALA A 52 -14.63 2.64 -3.90
N VAL A 53 -14.84 2.10 -5.10
CA VAL A 53 -14.91 2.89 -6.33
C VAL A 53 -16.08 3.88 -6.26
N LEU A 54 -17.26 3.45 -5.80
CA LEU A 54 -18.44 4.32 -5.69
C LEU A 54 -18.23 5.42 -4.64
N ALA A 55 -17.64 5.09 -3.49
CA ALA A 55 -17.31 6.09 -2.46
C ALA A 55 -16.32 7.13 -2.97
N LEU A 56 -15.30 6.71 -3.74
CA LEU A 56 -14.32 7.63 -4.31
C LEU A 56 -14.90 8.50 -5.43
N THR A 57 -15.76 7.93 -6.27
CA THR A 57 -16.47 8.73 -7.30
C THR A 57 -17.35 9.79 -6.64
N SER A 58 -18.09 9.42 -5.58
CA SER A 58 -18.87 10.37 -4.79
C SER A 58 -18.00 11.49 -4.19
N PHE A 59 -16.84 11.12 -3.64
CA PHE A 59 -15.91 12.08 -3.04
C PHE A 59 -15.25 12.98 -4.09
N ALA A 60 -14.93 12.46 -5.28
CA ALA A 60 -14.39 13.26 -6.38
C ALA A 60 -15.42 14.27 -6.92
N VAL A 61 -16.70 13.89 -7.02
CA VAL A 61 -17.79 14.80 -7.37
C VAL A 61 -17.94 15.90 -6.31
N PHE A 62 -17.87 15.52 -5.03
CA PHE A 62 -17.93 16.47 -3.92
C PHE A 62 -16.79 17.51 -3.97
N LEU A 63 -15.56 17.07 -4.26
CA LEU A 63 -14.42 17.97 -4.42
C LEU A 63 -14.57 18.86 -5.68
N GLY A 64 -15.08 18.32 -6.79
CA GLY A 64 -15.40 19.11 -7.97
C GLY A 64 -16.41 20.23 -7.66
N LEU A 65 -17.43 19.94 -6.85
CA LEU A 65 -18.40 20.93 -6.40
C LEU A 65 -17.77 22.02 -5.53
N ILE A 66 -16.89 21.65 -4.59
CA ILE A 66 -16.16 22.65 -3.77
C ILE A 66 -15.30 23.54 -4.66
N GLN A 67 -14.60 22.95 -5.63
CA GLN A 67 -13.77 23.69 -6.57
C GLN A 67 -14.61 24.66 -7.43
N PHE A 68 -15.78 24.23 -7.87
CA PHE A 68 -16.73 25.10 -8.61
C PHE A 68 -17.19 26.28 -7.76
N LEU A 69 -17.53 26.07 -6.50
CA LEU A 69 -17.93 27.13 -5.58
C LEU A 69 -16.80 28.11 -5.28
N GLY A 70 -15.55 27.65 -5.31
CA GLY A 70 -14.37 28.49 -5.03
C GLY A 70 -13.87 29.28 -6.24
N SER A 71 -13.83 28.67 -7.42
CA SER A 71 -13.27 29.28 -8.65
C SER A 71 -14.31 29.85 -9.59
N GLY A 72 -15.56 29.40 -9.49
CA GLY A 72 -16.64 29.78 -10.44
C GLY A 72 -16.46 29.22 -11.86
N ASP A 73 -15.39 28.46 -12.10
CA ASP A 73 -15.03 27.91 -13.41
C ASP A 73 -15.33 26.40 -13.47
N VAL A 74 -16.22 26.02 -14.40
CA VAL A 74 -16.67 24.63 -14.59
C VAL A 74 -15.52 23.75 -15.07
N THR A 75 -14.63 24.26 -15.92
CA THR A 75 -13.50 23.50 -16.46
C THR A 75 -12.51 23.11 -15.37
N SER A 76 -12.18 24.03 -14.49
CA SER A 76 -11.28 23.74 -13.36
C SER A 76 -11.89 22.74 -12.36
N ALA A 77 -13.20 22.79 -12.16
CA ALA A 77 -13.93 21.85 -11.32
C ALA A 77 -13.91 20.42 -11.88
N ILE A 78 -14.13 20.27 -13.20
CA ILE A 78 -14.06 18.96 -13.88
C ILE A 78 -12.64 18.41 -13.85
N VAL A 79 -11.63 19.23 -14.16
CA VAL A 79 -10.22 18.82 -14.15
C VAL A 79 -9.78 18.33 -12.77
N SER A 80 -10.16 19.05 -11.70
CA SER A 80 -9.79 18.65 -10.33
C SER A 80 -10.47 17.35 -9.90
N GLY A 81 -11.74 17.16 -10.23
CA GLY A 81 -12.49 15.94 -9.95
C GLY A 81 -11.93 14.73 -10.71
N LEU A 82 -11.66 14.87 -12.01
CA LEU A 82 -11.06 13.81 -12.83
C LEU A 82 -9.63 13.45 -12.37
N ARG A 83 -8.82 14.45 -12.04
CA ARG A 83 -7.47 14.24 -11.54
C ARG A 83 -7.46 13.43 -10.24
N MET A 84 -8.35 13.78 -9.32
CA MET A 84 -8.48 13.03 -8.09
C MET A 84 -8.95 11.59 -8.34
N LEU A 85 -9.93 11.40 -9.24
CA LEU A 85 -10.36 10.05 -9.63
C LEU A 85 -9.21 9.23 -10.20
N ALA A 86 -8.42 9.76 -11.13
CA ALA A 86 -7.29 9.08 -11.72
C ALA A 86 -6.28 8.63 -10.64
N MET A 87 -5.85 9.55 -9.78
CA MET A 87 -4.88 9.23 -8.73
C MET A 87 -5.39 8.16 -7.76
N THR A 88 -6.66 8.22 -7.38
CA THR A 88 -7.21 7.27 -6.41
C THR A 88 -7.53 5.92 -7.01
N LEU A 89 -7.97 5.84 -8.27
CA LEU A 89 -8.25 4.58 -8.97
C LEU A 89 -6.98 3.75 -9.15
N VAL A 90 -5.87 4.36 -9.54
CA VAL A 90 -4.61 3.65 -9.69
C VAL A 90 -4.10 3.12 -8.35
N PHE A 91 -4.31 3.87 -7.27
CA PHE A 91 -3.93 3.45 -5.92
C PHE A 91 -4.76 2.26 -5.42
N ILE A 92 -6.08 2.26 -5.69
CA ILE A 92 -6.94 1.09 -5.41
C ILE A 92 -6.45 -0.12 -6.20
N GLY A 93 -6.12 0.06 -7.46
CA GLY A 93 -5.57 -1.00 -8.31
C GLY A 93 -4.31 -1.64 -7.70
N LEU A 94 -3.40 -0.82 -7.16
CA LEU A 94 -2.20 -1.28 -6.46
C LEU A 94 -2.55 -2.08 -5.20
N LEU A 95 -3.34 -1.49 -4.30
CA LEU A 95 -3.69 -2.11 -3.02
C LEU A 95 -4.51 -3.40 -3.18
N ALA A 96 -5.39 -3.45 -4.18
CA ALA A 96 -6.20 -4.63 -4.43
C ALA A 96 -5.43 -5.79 -5.08
N THR A 97 -4.34 -5.49 -5.80
CA THR A 97 -3.55 -6.52 -6.52
C THR A 97 -2.26 -6.92 -5.83
N THR A 98 -1.84 -6.19 -4.80
CA THR A 98 -0.53 -6.40 -4.17
C THR A 98 -0.69 -6.53 -2.65
N LYS A 99 -0.21 -7.63 -2.09
CA LYS A 99 -0.12 -7.79 -0.64
C LYS A 99 1.03 -6.95 -0.11
N LEU A 100 0.85 -6.34 1.05
CA LEU A 100 1.88 -5.51 1.69
C LEU A 100 3.20 -6.27 1.90
N GLN A 101 3.13 -7.56 2.21
CA GLN A 101 4.29 -8.43 2.38
C GLN A 101 5.08 -8.61 1.07
N ASP A 102 4.39 -8.80 -0.06
CA ASP A 102 5.02 -8.96 -1.37
C ASP A 102 5.64 -7.63 -1.86
N LEU A 103 4.96 -6.51 -1.56
CA LEU A 103 5.46 -5.17 -1.83
C LEU A 103 6.79 -4.91 -1.11
N THR A 104 6.84 -5.26 0.15
CA THR A 104 8.03 -5.07 0.99
C THR A 104 9.17 -5.98 0.54
N ALA A 105 8.88 -7.26 0.27
CA ALA A 105 9.88 -8.20 -0.23
C ALA A 105 10.49 -7.73 -1.56
N ALA A 106 9.66 -7.21 -2.48
CA ALA A 106 10.13 -6.67 -3.74
C ALA A 106 10.98 -5.41 -3.57
N LEU A 107 10.56 -4.49 -2.69
CA LEU A 107 11.29 -3.26 -2.42
C LEU A 107 12.69 -3.56 -1.86
N VAL A 108 12.76 -4.50 -0.95
CA VAL A 108 13.99 -4.93 -0.31
C VAL A 108 14.95 -5.59 -1.28
N THR A 109 14.47 -6.54 -2.09
CA THR A 109 15.33 -7.31 -3.01
C THR A 109 15.81 -6.47 -4.18
N GLN A 110 15.04 -5.46 -4.62
CA GLN A 110 15.34 -4.68 -5.82
C GLN A 110 16.04 -3.35 -5.53
N CYS A 111 15.81 -2.74 -4.34
CA CYS A 111 16.51 -1.51 -3.93
C CYS A 111 17.90 -1.76 -3.36
N LYS A 112 18.44 -2.98 -3.45
CA LYS A 112 19.76 -3.36 -2.91
C LYS A 112 19.95 -2.96 -1.44
N ILE A 113 18.87 -3.02 -0.66
CA ILE A 113 18.92 -2.78 0.78
C ILE A 113 19.78 -3.87 1.42
N PRO A 114 20.66 -3.54 2.37
CA PRO A 114 21.43 -4.56 3.08
C PRO A 114 20.53 -5.67 3.62
N TYR A 115 20.98 -6.90 3.49
CA TYR A 115 20.26 -8.12 3.84
C TYR A 115 19.68 -8.10 5.27
N GLU A 116 20.37 -7.48 6.21
CA GLU A 116 19.95 -7.39 7.61
C GLU A 116 18.63 -6.60 7.76
N TYR A 117 18.54 -5.42 7.13
CA TYR A 117 17.30 -4.61 7.15
C TYR A 117 16.16 -5.29 6.40
N ALA A 118 16.48 -5.96 5.31
CA ALA A 118 15.56 -6.78 4.54
C ALA A 118 14.90 -7.85 5.41
N PHE A 119 15.72 -8.57 6.14
CA PHE A 119 15.29 -9.61 7.06
C PHE A 119 14.44 -9.03 8.19
N MET A 120 14.93 -7.95 8.84
CA MET A 120 14.18 -7.28 9.93
C MET A 120 12.79 -6.85 9.50
N PHE A 121 12.66 -6.26 8.32
CA PHE A 121 11.37 -5.79 7.82
C PHE A 121 10.42 -6.95 7.49
N THR A 122 10.94 -8.00 6.85
CA THR A 122 10.14 -9.20 6.52
C THR A 122 9.70 -9.92 7.79
N ALA A 123 10.59 -10.04 8.79
CA ALA A 123 10.27 -10.62 10.07
C ALA A 123 9.21 -9.80 10.82
N ALA A 124 9.35 -8.47 10.85
CA ALA A 124 8.36 -7.58 11.46
C ALA A 124 6.96 -7.77 10.85
N LEU A 125 6.84 -7.79 9.51
CA LEU A 125 5.56 -8.01 8.84
C LEU A 125 4.96 -9.39 9.11
N ARG A 126 5.78 -10.41 9.27
CA ARG A 126 5.31 -11.75 9.61
C ARG A 126 4.72 -11.80 11.02
N PHE A 127 5.25 -11.00 11.95
CA PHE A 127 4.76 -10.98 13.32
C PHE A 127 3.48 -10.16 13.50
N VAL A 128 3.10 -9.28 12.58
CA VAL A 128 1.89 -8.46 12.70
C VAL A 128 0.63 -9.31 12.98
N PRO A 129 0.33 -10.38 12.21
CA PRO A 129 -0.83 -11.23 12.51
C PRO A 129 -0.76 -11.88 13.89
N ASP A 130 0.42 -12.33 14.31
CA ASP A 130 0.63 -12.96 15.62
C ASP A 130 0.38 -11.95 16.75
N PHE A 131 0.87 -10.71 16.61
CA PHE A 131 0.64 -9.63 17.56
C PHE A 131 -0.85 -9.27 17.68
N ILE A 132 -1.58 -9.26 16.57
CA ILE A 132 -3.03 -9.02 16.61
C ILE A 132 -3.72 -10.11 17.41
N ALA A 133 -3.42 -11.39 17.16
CA ALA A 133 -3.99 -12.51 17.90
C ALA A 133 -3.62 -12.46 19.40
N GLU A 134 -2.37 -12.15 19.72
CA GLU A 134 -1.91 -12.00 21.09
C GLU A 134 -2.57 -10.81 21.80
N SER A 135 -2.78 -9.70 21.10
CA SER A 135 -3.48 -8.53 21.63
C SER A 135 -4.91 -8.88 22.04
N HIS A 136 -5.63 -9.66 21.22
CA HIS A 136 -6.97 -10.14 21.57
C HIS A 136 -6.94 -11.06 22.79
N ALA A 137 -6.03 -12.02 22.85
CA ALA A 137 -5.92 -12.92 24.00
C ALA A 137 -5.59 -12.17 25.30
N VAL A 138 -4.72 -11.17 25.26
CA VAL A 138 -4.41 -10.33 26.42
C VAL A 138 -5.61 -9.47 26.82
N GLN A 139 -6.35 -8.91 25.85
CA GLN A 139 -7.57 -8.15 26.11
C GLN A 139 -8.63 -9.01 26.81
N GLU A 140 -8.86 -10.23 26.34
CA GLU A 140 -9.78 -11.19 26.98
C GLU A 140 -9.34 -11.53 28.39
N ALA A 141 -8.06 -11.80 28.62
CA ALA A 141 -7.52 -12.08 29.94
C ALA A 141 -7.67 -10.88 30.90
N GLN A 142 -7.49 -9.65 30.42
CA GLN A 142 -7.70 -8.44 31.21
C GLN A 142 -9.19 -8.18 31.46
N ALA A 143 -10.06 -8.50 30.52
CA ALA A 143 -11.51 -8.43 30.73
C ALA A 143 -11.97 -9.37 31.86
N CYS A 144 -11.42 -10.60 31.94
CA CYS A 144 -11.66 -11.52 33.07
C CYS A 144 -11.19 -10.97 34.41
N ARG A 145 -10.21 -10.06 34.42
CA ARG A 145 -9.74 -9.34 35.62
C ARG A 145 -10.56 -8.07 35.95
N GLY A 146 -11.66 -7.84 35.23
CA GLY A 146 -12.56 -6.70 35.43
C GLY A 146 -12.13 -5.40 34.75
N LEU A 147 -11.11 -5.45 33.85
CA LEU A 147 -10.75 -4.31 33.02
C LEU A 147 -11.68 -4.26 31.81
N SER A 148 -12.63 -3.32 31.78
CA SER A 148 -13.47 -3.08 30.61
C SER A 148 -12.84 -2.05 29.69
N LEU A 149 -12.89 -2.33 28.38
CA LEU A 149 -12.54 -1.36 27.32
C LEU A 149 -13.68 -0.35 27.09
N GLU A 150 -14.81 -0.53 27.78
CA GLU A 150 -15.99 0.33 27.72
C GLU A 150 -15.91 1.42 28.80
N GLY A 151 -16.25 2.66 28.46
CA GLY A 151 -16.29 3.77 29.38
C GLY A 151 -15.69 5.07 28.85
N ASN A 152 -15.44 6.01 29.76
CA ASN A 152 -14.88 7.34 29.47
C ASN A 152 -13.51 7.21 28.76
N PHE A 153 -13.17 8.17 27.88
CA PHE A 153 -11.93 8.22 27.11
C PHE A 153 -10.67 7.93 27.94
N ILE A 154 -10.59 8.49 29.16
CA ILE A 154 -9.47 8.27 30.08
C ILE A 154 -9.40 6.80 30.55
N LYS A 155 -10.55 6.18 30.87
CA LYS A 155 -10.59 4.75 31.22
C LYS A 155 -10.14 3.85 30.07
N ARG A 156 -10.55 4.16 28.84
CA ARG A 156 -10.09 3.45 27.64
C ARG A 156 -8.58 3.50 27.48
N ILE A 157 -7.97 4.68 27.60
CA ILE A 157 -6.51 4.83 27.53
C ILE A 157 -5.82 3.98 28.60
N LYS A 158 -6.27 4.03 29.85
CA LYS A 158 -5.69 3.23 30.93
C LYS A 158 -5.82 1.72 30.66
N SER A 159 -6.95 1.29 30.12
CA SER A 159 -7.14 -0.12 29.72
C SER A 159 -6.21 -0.54 28.57
N TYR A 160 -5.98 0.31 27.59
CA TYR A 160 -5.00 0.04 26.53
C TYR A 160 -3.57 -0.09 27.07
N VAL A 161 -3.16 0.78 27.99
CA VAL A 161 -1.83 0.69 28.65
C VAL A 161 -1.67 -0.65 29.37
N SER A 162 -2.71 -1.14 30.03
CA SER A 162 -2.71 -2.45 30.71
C SER A 162 -2.58 -3.64 29.74
N VAL A 163 -2.95 -3.47 28.46
CA VAL A 163 -2.75 -4.48 27.41
C VAL A 163 -1.34 -4.38 26.81
N ILE A 164 -0.82 -3.16 26.66
CA ILE A 164 0.50 -2.93 26.05
C ILE A 164 1.63 -3.54 26.89
N GLN A 165 1.58 -3.40 28.22
CA GLN A 165 2.64 -3.89 29.11
C GLN A 165 2.91 -5.40 29.00
N PRO A 166 1.92 -6.31 29.07
CA PRO A 166 2.14 -7.75 28.86
C PRO A 166 2.62 -8.09 27.44
N LEU A 167 2.11 -7.37 26.43
CA LEU A 167 2.53 -7.55 25.04
C LEU A 167 4.00 -7.19 24.85
N LEU A 168 4.47 -6.09 25.44
CA LEU A 168 5.88 -5.68 25.38
C LEU A 168 6.78 -6.72 26.04
N LEU A 169 6.45 -7.20 27.23
CA LEU A 169 7.24 -8.23 27.92
C LEU A 169 7.32 -9.52 27.10
N LYS A 170 6.20 -9.93 26.51
CA LYS A 170 6.17 -11.13 25.65
C LYS A 170 6.96 -10.93 24.36
N SER A 171 6.93 -9.72 23.77
CA SER A 171 7.70 -9.40 22.56
C SER A 171 9.21 -9.38 22.82
N LEU A 172 9.64 -8.90 24.00
CA LEU A 172 11.05 -8.96 24.40
C LEU A 172 11.55 -10.41 24.51
N GLY A 173 10.83 -11.27 25.22
CA GLY A 173 11.19 -12.70 25.30
C GLY A 173 11.21 -13.39 23.93
N ARG A 174 10.29 -13.02 23.01
CA ARG A 174 10.31 -13.53 21.64
C ARG A 174 11.53 -13.03 20.86
N SER A 175 11.93 -11.76 21.04
CA SER A 175 13.10 -11.20 20.36
C SER A 175 14.39 -11.88 20.81
N GLU A 176 14.55 -12.22 22.08
CA GLU A 176 15.69 -12.97 22.62
C GLU A 176 15.77 -14.38 22.03
N THR A 177 14.66 -15.12 22.04
CA THR A 177 14.63 -16.47 21.46
C THR A 177 14.88 -16.48 19.96
N MET A 178 14.39 -15.44 19.26
CA MET A 178 14.63 -15.28 17.83
C MET A 178 16.08 -14.92 17.55
N ALA A 179 16.66 -13.99 18.30
CA ALA A 179 18.07 -13.61 18.16
C ALA A 179 18.99 -14.83 18.34
N LEU A 180 18.77 -15.60 19.39
CA LEU A 180 19.52 -16.84 19.65
C LEU A 180 19.37 -17.86 18.51
N SER A 181 18.14 -18.04 18.01
CA SER A 181 17.88 -18.98 16.90
C SER A 181 18.53 -18.54 15.58
N LEU A 182 18.64 -17.23 15.33
CA LEU A 182 19.31 -16.68 14.16
C LEU A 182 20.82 -16.80 14.28
N GLU A 183 21.38 -16.54 15.45
CA GLU A 183 22.80 -16.71 15.73
C GLU A 183 23.24 -18.16 15.52
N LEU A 184 22.47 -19.12 16.04
CA LEU A 184 22.70 -20.55 15.83
C LEU A 184 22.61 -21.00 14.36
N ARG A 185 21.84 -20.24 13.54
CA ARG A 185 21.75 -20.46 12.08
C ARG A 185 22.82 -19.72 11.28
N GLY A 186 23.76 -19.02 11.94
CA GLY A 186 24.83 -18.27 11.28
C GLY A 186 24.37 -16.97 10.62
N PHE A 187 23.31 -16.35 11.12
CA PHE A 187 22.86 -15.04 10.64
C PHE A 187 23.97 -14.00 10.86
N GLY A 188 24.23 -13.16 9.86
CA GLY A 188 25.35 -12.20 9.89
C GLY A 188 26.66 -12.76 9.37
N GLY A 189 26.73 -14.03 8.94
CA GLY A 189 27.90 -14.61 8.32
C GLY A 189 28.24 -14.00 6.96
N PRO A 190 29.48 -14.19 6.44
CA PRO A 190 29.94 -13.54 5.20
C PRO A 190 29.29 -14.07 3.93
N THR A 191 28.62 -15.23 3.98
CA THR A 191 27.95 -15.86 2.82
C THR A 191 26.44 -15.90 3.04
N HIS A 192 25.69 -15.27 2.16
CA HIS A 192 24.22 -15.26 2.19
C HIS A 192 23.65 -15.90 0.93
N SER A 193 22.65 -16.76 1.09
CA SER A 193 21.84 -17.24 -0.03
C SER A 193 20.38 -16.86 0.19
N PHE A 194 19.75 -16.26 -0.82
CA PHE A 194 18.33 -15.97 -0.79
C PHE A 194 17.53 -17.19 -1.24
N ALA A 195 16.58 -17.65 -0.42
CA ALA A 195 15.71 -18.78 -0.75
C ALA A 195 14.76 -18.47 -1.92
N ALA A 196 14.40 -17.19 -2.12
CA ALA A 196 13.56 -16.75 -3.23
C ALA A 196 14.16 -15.50 -3.89
N SER A 197 14.62 -15.63 -5.12
CA SER A 197 14.99 -14.48 -5.95
C SER A 197 13.75 -13.99 -6.69
N VAL A 198 13.19 -12.86 -6.29
CA VAL A 198 12.15 -12.17 -7.07
C VAL A 198 12.83 -11.40 -8.20
N GLY A 199 13.22 -12.13 -9.26
CA GLY A 199 13.80 -11.53 -10.45
C GLY A 199 12.72 -10.85 -11.32
N LEU A 200 13.09 -9.74 -11.96
CA LEU A 200 12.25 -9.09 -12.96
C LEU A 200 12.04 -10.04 -14.16
N LYS A 201 10.79 -10.22 -14.58
CA LYS A 201 10.42 -11.02 -15.73
C LYS A 201 10.53 -10.17 -17.01
N ARG A 202 10.65 -10.81 -18.16
CA ARG A 202 10.69 -10.11 -19.46
C ARG A 202 9.50 -9.17 -19.68
N ILE A 203 8.33 -9.55 -19.15
CA ILE A 203 7.11 -8.74 -19.20
C ILE A 203 7.28 -7.44 -18.40
N ASP A 204 7.99 -7.48 -17.29
CA ASP A 204 8.19 -6.28 -16.45
C ASP A 204 9.06 -5.25 -17.18
N TYR A 205 10.11 -5.70 -17.92
CA TYR A 205 10.94 -4.81 -18.73
C TYR A 205 10.15 -4.15 -19.87
N THR A 206 9.24 -4.90 -20.53
CA THR A 206 8.39 -4.31 -21.58
C THR A 206 7.42 -3.28 -21.02
N VAL A 207 6.83 -3.54 -19.87
CA VAL A 207 5.93 -2.58 -19.19
C VAL A 207 6.68 -1.33 -18.75
N ILE A 208 7.85 -1.49 -18.13
CA ILE A 208 8.68 -0.36 -17.67
C ILE A 208 9.13 0.50 -18.85
N SER A 209 9.60 -0.13 -19.95
CA SER A 209 10.01 0.62 -21.14
C SER A 209 8.84 1.37 -21.78
N ALA A 210 7.66 0.77 -21.86
CA ALA A 210 6.46 1.43 -22.35
C ALA A 210 6.05 2.62 -21.47
N LEU A 211 6.10 2.47 -20.13
CA LEU A 211 5.82 3.56 -19.20
C LEU A 211 6.77 4.74 -19.38
N ILE A 212 8.08 4.47 -19.54
CA ILE A 212 9.09 5.51 -19.73
C ILE A 212 8.83 6.24 -21.05
N VAL A 213 8.60 5.51 -22.16
CA VAL A 213 8.34 6.11 -23.46
C VAL A 213 7.09 6.99 -23.44
N ILE A 214 5.99 6.51 -22.84
CA ILE A 214 4.74 7.29 -22.72
C ILE A 214 4.98 8.53 -21.84
N THR A 215 5.73 8.42 -20.74
CA THR A 215 6.03 9.57 -19.87
C THR A 215 6.84 10.63 -20.60
N ILE A 216 7.88 10.23 -21.38
CA ILE A 216 8.68 11.16 -22.18
C ILE A 216 7.82 11.82 -23.26
N LEU A 217 6.98 11.03 -23.94
CA LEU A 217 6.11 11.54 -24.99
C LEU A 217 5.11 12.56 -24.44
N LEU A 218 4.51 12.29 -23.28
CA LEU A 218 3.62 13.25 -22.61
C LEU A 218 4.36 14.50 -22.17
N PHE A 219 5.60 14.37 -21.69
CA PHE A 219 6.39 15.52 -21.26
C PHE A 219 6.81 16.43 -22.42
N VAL A 220 6.95 15.87 -23.64
CA VAL A 220 7.28 16.64 -24.86
C VAL A 220 6.03 17.29 -25.47
N LEU A 221 4.83 16.71 -25.26
CA LEU A 221 3.57 17.19 -25.82
C LEU A 221 2.87 18.24 -24.96
N VAL A 222 3.15 18.28 -23.67
CA VAL A 222 2.60 19.25 -22.69
C VAL A 222 3.57 20.38 -22.45
#